data_3ab7761edc3086976f5c7f7d0815ecd6
#
_entry.id   3ab7761edc3086976f5c7f7d0815ecd6
#
_cell.length_a   1.000
_cell.length_b   1.000
_cell.length_c   1.000
_cell.angle_alpha   90.00
_cell.angle_beta   90.00
_cell.angle_gamma   90.00
#
_symmetry.space_group_name_H-M   'P 1'
#
loop_
_entity.id
_entity.type
_entity.pdbx_description
1 polymer ?
#
loop_
_entity_poly.entity_id
_entity_poly.type
_entity_poly.pdbx_seq_one_letter_code
_entity_poly.pdbx_strand_id
1 'polypeptide(L)'
;MSDLPEPDRIEGAPHPRETPRLFGQEAAESAFLEAYTSGRLHSGWLVTGPRGVGKATLAWKIATFLLAEPPQDNGLFGTPTPPASLAVDPEHPDARLVQSGAHPRLYVVRRPVDDKGVLKTEITVDAVRGLKGFFQMSAADGGRRVVIVDSADEMNRSAANAILKELEEPPARCTLLLVSHQPSRLLPTIRSRCRELRCAPLDPAALQEALAQADAQTDAPEALAALSGGSAGDAIRLIRQDGLALYAQIVALFDSLPRLDRPATLKLAEACVGKPGEARFALTLDLIDTFLARAARAGLLGEPDRQGAPGEARLLARLAPDDRAAQAWADVQQSVSSRARRGRAVNLDPAALILDMCLSIEQTAARVAAS
;
A
#
# COMPACT_ATOMS: atom_id res chain seq x y z
N MET A 1 17.07 18.78 -7.01
CA MET A 1 16.60 17.81 -6.00
C MET A 1 16.85 16.44 -6.60
N SER A 2 17.53 15.55 -5.90
CA SER A 2 17.93 14.23 -6.43
C SER A 2 16.68 13.37 -6.66
N ASP A 3 16.52 12.83 -7.87
CA ASP A 3 15.49 11.85 -8.25
C ASP A 3 15.72 10.48 -7.58
N LEU A 4 15.95 10.46 -6.27
CA LEU A 4 16.06 9.21 -5.54
C LEU A 4 14.65 8.60 -5.37
N PRO A 5 14.50 7.29 -5.60
CA PRO A 5 13.22 6.65 -5.48
C PRO A 5 12.70 6.70 -4.04
N GLU A 6 11.46 7.13 -3.87
CA GLU A 6 10.76 7.16 -2.58
C GLU A 6 9.80 5.95 -2.50
N PRO A 7 9.90 5.09 -1.47
CA PRO A 7 9.14 3.83 -1.42
C PRO A 7 7.64 4.02 -1.25
N ASP A 8 7.21 5.17 -0.74
CA ASP A 8 5.83 5.58 -0.52
C ASP A 8 5.23 6.37 -1.70
N ARG A 9 6.02 6.64 -2.74
CA ARG A 9 5.56 7.32 -3.95
C ARG A 9 5.03 6.33 -4.99
N ILE A 10 3.85 6.61 -5.51
CA ILE A 10 3.29 5.93 -6.68
C ILE A 10 3.63 6.76 -7.91
N GLU A 11 4.20 6.13 -8.94
CA GLU A 11 4.53 6.80 -10.19
C GLU A 11 3.28 7.43 -10.82
N GLY A 12 3.38 8.70 -11.17
CA GLY A 12 2.28 9.48 -11.76
C GLY A 12 1.23 9.97 -10.76
N ALA A 13 1.48 9.85 -9.44
CA ALA A 13 0.65 10.43 -8.39
C ALA A 13 1.44 11.43 -7.54
N PRO A 14 0.77 12.41 -6.88
CA PRO A 14 1.41 13.22 -5.85
C PRO A 14 1.97 12.34 -4.73
N HIS A 15 3.11 12.74 -4.17
CA HIS A 15 3.61 12.08 -2.98
C HIS A 15 2.60 12.23 -1.82
N PRO A 16 2.46 11.25 -0.89
CA PRO A 16 1.54 11.34 0.26
C PRO A 16 1.62 12.65 1.04
N ARG A 17 2.82 13.25 1.20
CA ARG A 17 3.01 14.56 1.86
C ARG A 17 2.49 15.75 1.04
N GLU A 18 2.37 15.58 -0.27
CA GLU A 18 1.93 16.60 -1.22
C GLU A 18 0.43 16.47 -1.54
N THR A 19 -0.21 15.39 -1.09
CA THR A 19 -1.61 15.07 -1.38
C THR A 19 -2.53 16.02 -0.61
N PRO A 20 -3.33 16.86 -1.30
CA PRO A 20 -4.12 17.91 -0.64
C PRO A 20 -5.21 17.36 0.27
N ARG A 21 -5.96 16.35 -0.20
CA ARG A 21 -7.09 15.76 0.54
C ARG A 21 -6.95 14.26 0.66
N LEU A 22 -7.37 13.72 1.79
CA LEU A 22 -7.56 12.29 2.04
C LEU A 22 -9.05 11.98 1.89
N PHE A 23 -9.39 10.89 1.23
CA PHE A 23 -10.76 10.49 0.96
C PHE A 23 -11.06 9.13 1.58
N GLY A 24 -12.28 8.95 2.09
CA GLY A 24 -12.80 7.67 2.58
C GLY A 24 -12.14 7.15 3.87
N GLN A 25 -11.45 8.02 4.63
CA GLN A 25 -10.79 7.65 5.89
C GLN A 25 -11.27 8.48 7.08
N GLU A 26 -12.47 9.02 7.00
CA GLU A 26 -13.07 9.92 8.00
C GLU A 26 -13.15 9.27 9.38
N ALA A 27 -13.39 7.96 9.44
CA ALA A 27 -13.44 7.21 10.70
C ALA A 27 -12.07 7.18 11.41
N ALA A 28 -10.99 7.00 10.64
CA ALA A 28 -9.62 7.00 11.18
C ALA A 28 -9.18 8.41 11.59
N GLU A 29 -9.52 9.45 10.81
CA GLU A 29 -9.28 10.84 11.16
C GLU A 29 -10.02 11.23 12.46
N SER A 30 -11.31 10.91 12.56
CA SER A 30 -12.13 11.20 13.74
C SER A 30 -11.60 10.51 14.99
N ALA A 31 -11.20 9.24 14.90
CA ALA A 31 -10.63 8.50 16.01
C ALA A 31 -9.31 9.10 16.52
N PHE A 32 -8.48 9.65 15.62
CA PHE A 32 -7.26 10.36 16.01
C PHE A 32 -7.59 11.70 16.67
N LEU A 33 -8.49 12.50 16.10
CA LEU A 33 -8.90 13.81 16.63
C LEU A 33 -9.56 13.69 17.99
N GLU A 34 -10.38 12.66 18.22
CA GLU A 34 -10.96 12.37 19.53
C GLU A 34 -9.90 12.12 20.59
N ALA A 35 -8.88 11.33 20.28
CA ALA A 35 -7.77 11.09 21.19
C ALA A 35 -6.94 12.35 21.46
N TYR A 36 -6.74 13.17 20.44
CA TYR A 36 -6.03 14.44 20.55
C TYR A 36 -6.81 15.44 21.46
N THR A 37 -8.09 15.64 21.19
CA THR A 37 -8.94 16.61 21.91
C THR A 37 -9.21 16.19 23.36
N SER A 38 -9.29 14.89 23.64
CA SER A 38 -9.44 14.37 25.00
C SER A 38 -8.15 14.45 25.85
N GLY A 39 -7.05 14.97 25.32
CA GLY A 39 -5.75 15.02 26.00
C GLY A 39 -5.09 13.66 26.21
N ARG A 40 -5.61 12.60 25.57
CA ARG A 40 -5.11 11.21 25.70
C ARG A 40 -4.39 10.75 24.43
N LEU A 41 -3.62 11.65 23.84
CA LEU A 41 -2.86 11.33 22.65
C LEU A 41 -1.80 10.26 22.97
N HIS A 42 -1.95 9.09 22.36
CA HIS A 42 -0.99 8.00 22.50
C HIS A 42 0.31 8.33 21.76
N SER A 43 1.44 7.88 22.30
CA SER A 43 2.76 8.09 21.67
C SER A 43 2.98 7.24 20.41
N GLY A 44 2.42 6.03 20.37
CA GLY A 44 2.53 5.11 19.22
C GLY A 44 1.18 4.87 18.55
N TRP A 45 1.12 5.07 17.24
CA TRP A 45 -0.05 4.80 16.40
C TRP A 45 0.30 3.83 15.29
N LEU A 46 -0.55 2.85 15.06
CA LEU A 46 -0.41 1.88 13.99
C LEU A 46 -1.52 2.09 12.95
N VAL A 47 -1.15 2.66 11.80
CA VAL A 47 -2.07 2.92 10.69
C VAL A 47 -2.12 1.67 9.81
N THR A 48 -3.24 0.93 9.88
CA THR A 48 -3.42 -0.37 9.20
C THR A 48 -4.42 -0.28 8.05
N GLY A 49 -4.39 -1.26 7.17
CA GLY A 49 -5.32 -1.39 6.04
C GLY A 49 -4.65 -1.87 4.76
N PRO A 50 -5.41 -2.16 3.70
CA PRO A 50 -4.88 -2.59 2.41
C PRO A 50 -3.88 -1.59 1.83
N ARG A 51 -3.04 -2.03 0.89
CA ARG A 51 -2.11 -1.14 0.20
C ARG A 51 -2.88 -0.11 -0.65
N GLY A 52 -2.36 1.11 -0.77
CA GLY A 52 -2.90 2.15 -1.66
C GLY A 52 -4.20 2.83 -1.23
N VAL A 53 -4.74 2.56 -0.02
CA VAL A 53 -5.99 3.17 0.49
C VAL A 53 -5.80 4.54 1.18
N GLY A 54 -4.56 5.10 1.19
CA GLY A 54 -4.28 6.42 1.78
C GLY A 54 -3.65 6.41 3.17
N LYS A 55 -3.14 5.27 3.67
CA LYS A 55 -2.49 5.18 5.00
C LYS A 55 -1.33 6.14 5.19
N ALA A 56 -0.41 6.19 4.21
CA ALA A 56 0.72 7.12 4.24
C ALA A 56 0.21 8.57 4.24
N THR A 57 -0.76 8.90 3.39
CA THR A 57 -1.39 10.22 3.36
C THR A 57 -1.97 10.60 4.72
N LEU A 58 -2.68 9.68 5.41
CA LEU A 58 -3.18 9.92 6.76
C LEU A 58 -2.03 10.19 7.75
N ALA A 59 -0.97 9.39 7.71
CA ALA A 59 0.19 9.59 8.58
C ALA A 59 0.85 10.96 8.35
N TRP A 60 1.03 11.37 7.10
CA TRP A 60 1.57 12.70 6.76
C TRP A 60 0.64 13.83 7.20
N LYS A 61 -0.70 13.69 7.05
CA LYS A 61 -1.67 14.70 7.54
C LYS A 61 -1.64 14.82 9.06
N ILE A 62 -1.61 13.70 9.79
CA ILE A 62 -1.44 13.71 11.24
C ILE A 62 -0.11 14.37 11.64
N ALA A 63 0.98 14.07 10.94
CA ALA A 63 2.27 14.68 11.21
C ALA A 63 2.23 16.20 11.00
N THR A 64 1.68 16.68 9.88
CA THR A 64 1.53 18.11 9.59
C THR A 64 0.67 18.81 10.65
N PHE A 65 -0.46 18.21 11.02
CA PHE A 65 -1.35 18.72 12.05
C PHE A 65 -0.65 18.89 13.40
N LEU A 66 0.09 17.86 13.86
CA LEU A 66 0.80 17.88 15.13
C LEU A 66 1.97 18.87 15.16
N LEU A 67 2.64 19.07 14.02
CA LEU A 67 3.80 19.96 13.91
C LEU A 67 3.41 21.42 13.76
N ALA A 68 2.25 21.71 13.14
CA ALA A 68 1.68 23.04 13.00
C ALA A 68 0.92 23.50 14.24
N GLU A 69 0.80 22.66 15.28
CA GLU A 69 0.14 23.02 16.53
C GLU A 69 0.89 24.23 17.16
N PRO A 70 0.20 25.36 17.41
CA PRO A 70 0.82 26.46 18.10
C PRO A 70 1.28 26.02 19.50
N PRO A 71 2.37 26.57 20.05
CA PRO A 71 2.73 26.36 21.44
C PRO A 71 1.50 26.62 22.30
N GLN A 72 1.16 25.67 23.17
CA GLN A 72 0.03 25.85 24.11
C GLN A 72 0.33 27.07 24.98
N ASP A 73 -0.14 28.22 24.52
CA ASP A 73 -0.21 29.38 25.37
C ASP A 73 -1.37 29.14 26.33
N ASN A 74 -1.08 28.94 27.62
CA ASN A 74 -2.08 28.90 28.69
C ASN A 74 -2.72 30.31 28.85
N GLY A 75 -3.03 30.92 27.70
CA GLY A 75 -3.45 32.28 27.58
C GLY A 75 -4.73 32.60 28.35
N LEU A 76 -4.77 33.79 28.89
CA LEU A 76 -5.87 34.43 29.63
C LEU A 76 -7.21 34.49 28.81
N PHE A 77 -7.28 33.97 27.62
CA PHE A 77 -8.41 34.15 26.68
C PHE A 77 -8.96 32.79 26.19
N GLY A 78 -9.70 32.10 27.02
CA GLY A 78 -10.62 31.03 26.64
C GLY A 78 -9.98 29.70 26.23
N THR A 79 -10.72 28.60 26.40
CA THR A 79 -10.37 27.25 25.90
C THR A 79 -10.40 27.27 24.37
N PRO A 80 -9.31 26.83 23.68
CA PRO A 80 -9.31 26.73 22.22
C PRO A 80 -10.44 25.82 21.75
N THR A 81 -11.13 26.21 20.68
CA THR A 81 -12.14 25.35 20.06
C THR A 81 -11.46 24.06 19.58
N PRO A 82 -11.99 22.88 19.92
CA PRO A 82 -11.41 21.62 19.45
C PRO A 82 -11.34 21.58 17.92
N PRO A 83 -10.22 21.11 17.33
CA PRO A 83 -10.09 21.01 15.89
C PRO A 83 -11.12 20.01 15.33
N ALA A 84 -11.83 20.43 14.28
CA ALA A 84 -12.83 19.59 13.61
C ALA A 84 -12.24 18.68 12.53
N SER A 85 -11.00 18.93 12.08
CA SER A 85 -10.33 18.17 11.03
C SER A 85 -8.82 18.23 11.19
N LEU A 86 -8.09 17.35 10.47
CA LEU A 86 -6.62 17.39 10.35
C LEU A 86 -6.12 18.42 9.34
N ALA A 87 -7.00 19.25 8.78
CA ALA A 87 -6.63 20.25 7.79
C ALA A 87 -5.74 21.32 8.42
N VAL A 88 -4.62 21.59 7.74
CA VAL A 88 -3.72 22.71 8.05
C VAL A 88 -3.63 23.58 6.80
N ASP A 89 -3.57 24.90 6.99
CA ASP A 89 -3.37 25.82 5.88
C ASP A 89 -2.07 25.45 5.12
N PRO A 90 -2.12 25.19 3.81
CA PRO A 90 -0.93 24.89 3.01
C PRO A 90 0.16 25.97 3.10
N GLU A 91 -0.23 27.22 3.36
CA GLU A 91 0.69 28.34 3.53
C GLU A 91 1.34 28.41 4.91
N HIS A 92 0.89 27.59 5.86
CA HIS A 92 1.49 27.53 7.19
C HIS A 92 2.98 27.15 7.09
N PRO A 93 3.90 27.84 7.80
CA PRO A 93 5.35 27.56 7.69
C PRO A 93 5.72 26.10 7.92
N ASP A 94 5.14 25.47 8.96
CA ASP A 94 5.42 24.05 9.26
C ASP A 94 4.84 23.12 8.17
N ALA A 95 3.68 23.42 7.59
CA ALA A 95 3.11 22.65 6.49
C ALA A 95 4.04 22.68 5.25
N ARG A 96 4.59 23.83 4.90
CA ARG A 96 5.56 23.97 3.80
C ARG A 96 6.85 23.20 4.07
N LEU A 97 7.35 23.22 5.32
CA LEU A 97 8.53 22.44 5.71
C LEU A 97 8.27 20.93 5.66
N VAL A 98 7.08 20.48 6.07
CA VAL A 98 6.69 19.05 5.94
C VAL A 98 6.60 18.67 4.45
N GLN A 99 5.96 19.49 3.62
CA GLN A 99 5.81 19.24 2.20
C GLN A 99 7.15 19.16 1.47
N SER A 100 8.12 20.02 1.84
CA SER A 100 9.48 19.97 1.29
C SER A 100 10.33 18.82 1.85
N GLY A 101 9.85 18.10 2.89
CA GLY A 101 10.62 17.05 3.59
C GLY A 101 11.76 17.57 4.46
N ALA A 102 11.77 18.87 4.79
CA ALA A 102 12.86 19.54 5.52
C ALA A 102 12.49 19.94 6.96
N HIS A 103 11.35 19.46 7.48
CA HIS A 103 10.89 19.86 8.82
C HIS A 103 11.81 19.29 9.92
N PRO A 104 12.43 20.11 10.79
CA PRO A 104 13.46 19.65 11.76
C PRO A 104 12.89 18.75 12.87
N ARG A 105 11.58 18.81 13.12
CA ARG A 105 10.88 17.98 14.14
C ARG A 105 10.16 16.77 13.54
N LEU A 106 10.40 16.45 12.24
CA LEU A 106 9.88 15.28 11.55
C LEU A 106 11.02 14.34 11.16
N TYR A 107 10.88 13.07 11.48
CA TYR A 107 11.80 12.03 11.03
C TYR A 107 11.05 10.92 10.32
N VAL A 108 11.53 10.52 9.14
CA VAL A 108 10.90 9.48 8.33
C VAL A 108 11.83 8.28 8.24
N VAL A 109 11.37 7.14 8.76
CA VAL A 109 12.04 5.85 8.64
C VAL A 109 11.40 5.11 7.47
N ARG A 110 12.19 4.83 6.45
CA ARG A 110 11.75 4.10 5.24
C ARG A 110 12.88 3.25 4.68
N ARG A 111 12.59 2.42 3.70
CA ARG A 111 13.63 1.63 3.02
C ARG A 111 14.71 2.56 2.47
N PRO A 112 15.98 2.33 2.82
CA PRO A 112 17.05 3.17 2.31
C PRO A 112 17.35 2.84 0.85
N VAL A 113 17.93 3.81 0.17
CA VAL A 113 18.51 3.64 -1.17
C VAL A 113 19.97 3.20 -1.01
N ASP A 114 20.42 2.26 -1.82
CA ASP A 114 21.81 1.84 -1.85
C ASP A 114 22.71 2.84 -2.63
N ASP A 115 24.02 2.59 -2.65
CA ASP A 115 24.99 3.44 -3.34
C ASP A 115 24.79 3.49 -4.87
N LYS A 116 23.97 2.59 -5.41
CA LYS A 116 23.62 2.53 -6.84
C LYS A 116 22.28 3.20 -7.15
N GLY A 117 21.64 3.81 -6.16
CA GLY A 117 20.33 4.47 -6.33
C GLY A 117 19.14 3.50 -6.32
N VAL A 118 19.33 2.25 -5.86
CA VAL A 118 18.26 1.24 -5.81
C VAL A 118 17.68 1.13 -4.40
N LEU A 119 16.36 1.09 -4.28
CA LEU A 119 15.68 0.86 -2.99
C LEU A 119 16.01 -0.53 -2.46
N LYS A 120 16.47 -0.60 -1.21
CA LYS A 120 16.61 -1.87 -0.50
C LYS A 120 15.24 -2.51 -0.25
N THR A 121 15.23 -3.82 -0.06
CA THR A 121 14.00 -4.59 0.16
C THR A 121 13.43 -4.45 1.57
N GLU A 122 14.24 -4.00 2.53
CA GLU A 122 13.89 -3.92 3.95
C GLU A 122 14.37 -2.63 4.59
N ILE A 123 13.68 -2.20 5.65
CA ILE A 123 14.14 -1.16 6.56
C ILE A 123 15.18 -1.78 7.50
N THR A 124 16.40 -1.25 7.46
CA THR A 124 17.51 -1.74 8.27
C THR A 124 17.57 -1.10 9.65
N VAL A 125 18.28 -1.74 10.58
CA VAL A 125 18.47 -1.22 11.94
C VAL A 125 19.13 0.16 11.96
N ASP A 126 19.99 0.49 10.99
CA ASP A 126 20.65 1.78 10.93
C ASP A 126 19.70 2.93 10.62
N ALA A 127 18.66 2.69 9.79
CA ALA A 127 17.59 3.66 9.56
C ALA A 127 16.83 3.99 10.87
N VAL A 128 16.63 2.99 11.74
CA VAL A 128 15.97 3.19 13.05
C VAL A 128 16.92 3.81 14.07
N ARG A 129 18.20 3.45 14.06
CA ARG A 129 19.21 4.05 14.98
C ARG A 129 19.35 5.56 14.83
N GLY A 130 19.10 6.10 13.64
CA GLY A 130 19.06 7.55 13.39
C GLY A 130 18.08 8.30 14.28
N LEU A 131 17.02 7.64 14.78
CA LEU A 131 16.06 8.22 15.74
C LEU A 131 16.72 8.71 17.01
N LYS A 132 17.75 8.01 17.51
CA LYS A 132 18.47 8.44 18.72
C LYS A 132 19.10 9.82 18.55
N GLY A 133 19.76 10.06 17.42
CA GLY A 133 20.30 11.38 17.09
C GLY A 133 19.23 12.45 16.96
N PHE A 134 18.13 12.12 16.24
CA PHE A 134 16.98 12.99 16.09
C PHE A 134 16.37 13.41 17.44
N PHE A 135 16.22 12.50 18.38
CA PHE A 135 15.69 12.80 19.70
C PHE A 135 16.63 13.65 20.56
N GLN A 136 17.92 13.56 20.35
CA GLN A 136 18.92 14.36 21.08
C GLN A 136 18.99 15.82 20.61
N MET A 137 18.82 16.07 19.30
CA MET A 137 19.00 17.41 18.70
C MET A 137 17.85 18.38 18.93
N SER A 138 16.63 17.93 19.17
CA SER A 138 15.45 18.78 19.07
C SER A 138 14.82 19.21 20.39
N ALA A 139 15.53 19.13 21.50
CA ALA A 139 14.99 19.48 22.83
C ALA A 139 14.89 21.01 23.11
N ALA A 140 15.42 21.86 22.22
CA ALA A 140 15.61 23.28 22.52
C ALA A 140 14.33 24.14 22.44
N ASP A 141 13.34 23.75 21.62
CA ASP A 141 12.11 24.56 21.39
C ASP A 141 10.85 24.01 22.07
N GLY A 142 10.95 22.86 22.75
CA GLY A 142 9.81 22.25 23.46
C GLY A 142 8.64 21.82 22.57
N GLY A 143 8.76 21.90 21.23
CA GLY A 143 7.72 21.55 20.27
C GLY A 143 7.46 20.03 20.17
N ARG A 144 6.34 19.64 19.56
CA ARG A 144 6.06 18.22 19.27
C ARG A 144 7.04 17.67 18.24
N ARG A 145 7.34 16.39 18.35
CA ARG A 145 8.15 15.62 17.41
C ARG A 145 7.34 14.49 16.82
N VAL A 146 7.50 14.24 15.54
CA VAL A 146 6.78 13.18 14.85
C VAL A 146 7.77 12.28 14.13
N VAL A 147 7.54 10.97 14.24
CA VAL A 147 8.26 9.94 13.50
C VAL A 147 7.25 9.19 12.65
N ILE A 148 7.52 9.08 11.34
CA ILE A 148 6.75 8.22 10.43
C ILE A 148 7.64 7.02 10.09
N VAL A 149 7.09 5.80 10.21
CA VAL A 149 7.72 4.54 9.77
C VAL A 149 6.89 3.96 8.63
N ASP A 150 7.39 4.02 7.41
CA ASP A 150 6.67 3.57 6.21
C ASP A 150 7.51 2.64 5.32
N SER A 151 7.18 1.36 5.27
CA SER A 151 6.13 0.61 5.97
C SER A 151 6.74 -0.21 7.10
N ALA A 152 6.10 -0.21 8.26
CA ALA A 152 6.64 -0.90 9.44
C ALA A 152 6.80 -2.43 9.26
N ASP A 153 5.96 -3.05 8.42
CA ASP A 153 6.05 -4.48 8.08
C ASP A 153 7.21 -4.81 7.13
N GLU A 154 7.94 -3.80 6.63
CA GLU A 154 9.18 -3.96 5.86
C GLU A 154 10.44 -3.86 6.75
N MET A 155 10.30 -3.65 8.06
CA MET A 155 11.43 -3.70 8.98
C MET A 155 11.98 -5.11 9.12
N ASN A 156 13.31 -5.26 8.99
CA ASN A 156 13.94 -6.50 9.40
C ASN A 156 13.85 -6.67 10.94
N ARG A 157 14.12 -7.88 11.43
CA ARG A 157 13.97 -8.23 12.85
C ARG A 157 14.78 -7.31 13.79
N SER A 158 15.96 -6.90 13.37
CA SER A 158 16.82 -6.01 14.17
C SER A 158 16.26 -4.58 14.24
N ALA A 159 15.73 -4.05 13.13
CA ALA A 159 15.05 -2.76 13.09
C ALA A 159 13.77 -2.78 13.93
N ALA A 160 12.96 -3.86 13.81
CA ALA A 160 11.75 -4.06 14.60
C ALA A 160 12.02 -4.10 16.11
N ASN A 161 13.13 -4.74 16.53
CA ASN A 161 13.55 -4.73 17.94
C ASN A 161 14.07 -3.35 18.38
N ALA A 162 14.75 -2.61 17.51
CA ALA A 162 15.27 -1.28 17.85
C ALA A 162 14.15 -0.26 18.10
N ILE A 163 13.05 -0.29 17.33
CA ILE A 163 11.92 0.63 17.49
C ILE A 163 11.12 0.38 18.78
N LEU A 164 11.17 -0.85 19.34
CA LEU A 164 10.44 -1.18 20.58
C LEU A 164 10.84 -0.29 21.73
N LYS A 165 12.13 0.07 21.85
CA LYS A 165 12.63 0.95 22.90
C LYS A 165 11.94 2.31 22.87
N GLU A 166 11.78 2.87 21.69
CA GLU A 166 11.16 4.19 21.49
C GLU A 166 9.61 4.14 21.69
N LEU A 167 9.02 2.96 21.52
CA LEU A 167 7.59 2.72 21.80
C LEU A 167 7.33 2.48 23.30
N GLU A 168 8.30 1.91 24.03
CA GLU A 168 8.21 1.65 25.48
C GLU A 168 8.44 2.91 26.30
N GLU A 169 9.47 3.69 25.95
CA GLU A 169 9.87 4.90 26.64
C GLU A 169 9.94 6.08 25.65
N PRO A 170 8.79 6.50 25.09
CA PRO A 170 8.78 7.56 24.10
C PRO A 170 9.25 8.89 24.71
N PRO A 171 10.08 9.66 24.00
CA PRO A 171 10.44 11.00 24.44
C PRO A 171 9.20 11.88 24.63
N ALA A 172 9.28 12.83 25.55
CA ALA A 172 8.18 13.76 25.82
C ALA A 172 7.72 14.46 24.54
N ARG A 173 6.40 14.59 24.33
CA ARG A 173 5.77 15.21 23.18
C ARG A 173 6.18 14.57 21.83
N CYS A 174 6.53 13.28 21.82
CA CYS A 174 6.83 12.53 20.62
C CYS A 174 5.64 11.65 20.23
N THR A 175 5.36 11.58 18.91
CA THR A 175 4.35 10.69 18.33
C THR A 175 4.99 9.86 17.23
N LEU A 176 4.86 8.53 17.32
CA LEU A 176 5.32 7.58 16.31
C LEU A 176 4.10 7.09 15.50
N LEU A 177 4.16 7.25 14.19
CA LEU A 177 3.13 6.83 13.23
C LEU A 177 3.70 5.68 12.40
N LEU A 178 3.27 4.46 12.67
CA LEU A 178 3.71 3.24 11.97
C LEU A 178 2.67 2.87 10.91
N VAL A 179 3.04 2.93 9.64
CA VAL A 179 2.19 2.49 8.52
C VAL A 179 2.42 1.00 8.30
N SER A 180 1.36 0.20 8.19
CA SER A 180 1.47 -1.24 7.92
C SER A 180 0.42 -1.71 6.92
N HIS A 181 0.83 -2.53 5.96
CA HIS A 181 -0.05 -3.20 5.00
C HIS A 181 -0.43 -4.61 5.48
N GLN A 182 0.43 -5.22 6.29
CA GLN A 182 0.28 -6.58 6.82
C GLN A 182 0.59 -6.61 8.32
N PRO A 183 -0.33 -6.15 9.19
CA PRO A 183 -0.09 -6.05 10.63
C PRO A 183 0.27 -7.39 11.29
N SER A 184 -0.13 -8.52 10.69
CA SER A 184 0.22 -9.87 11.15
C SER A 184 1.72 -10.18 11.07
N ARG A 185 2.47 -9.48 10.20
CA ARG A 185 3.93 -9.61 10.09
C ARG A 185 4.69 -8.83 11.15
N LEU A 186 4.04 -7.85 11.80
CA LEU A 186 4.66 -7.09 12.87
C LEU A 186 4.78 -7.94 14.15
N LEU A 187 5.85 -7.68 14.90
CA LEU A 187 6.01 -8.30 16.22
C LEU A 187 4.78 -7.99 17.09
N PRO A 188 4.23 -8.98 17.81
CA PRO A 188 3.12 -8.75 18.74
C PRO A 188 3.41 -7.66 19.77
N THR A 189 4.68 -7.52 20.15
CA THR A 189 5.18 -6.49 21.07
C THR A 189 5.08 -5.06 20.52
N ILE A 190 5.21 -4.85 19.20
CA ILE A 190 4.96 -3.56 18.56
C ILE A 190 3.44 -3.27 18.57
N ARG A 191 2.64 -4.26 18.14
CA ARG A 191 1.19 -4.10 18.04
C ARG A 191 0.54 -3.78 19.39
N SER A 192 1.01 -4.40 20.47
CA SER A 192 0.47 -4.17 21.82
C SER A 192 0.79 -2.78 22.40
N ARG A 193 1.75 -2.05 21.82
CA ARG A 193 2.20 -0.72 22.25
C ARG A 193 1.70 0.41 21.36
N CYS A 194 0.92 0.11 20.35
CA CYS A 194 0.36 1.10 19.44
C CYS A 194 -1.16 1.10 19.53
N ARG A 195 -1.77 2.28 19.45
CA ARG A 195 -3.20 2.41 19.18
C ARG A 195 -3.44 2.29 17.68
N GLU A 196 -4.38 1.45 17.29
CA GLU A 196 -4.65 1.20 15.86
C GLU A 196 -5.56 2.28 15.26
N LEU A 197 -5.19 2.74 14.05
CA LEU A 197 -6.04 3.50 13.13
C LEU A 197 -6.25 2.65 11.88
N ARG A 198 -7.47 2.18 11.68
CA ARG A 198 -7.78 1.30 10.57
C ARG A 198 -8.32 2.10 9.38
N CYS A 199 -7.58 2.05 8.27
CA CYS A 199 -8.02 2.56 6.98
C CYS A 199 -8.75 1.47 6.21
N ALA A 200 -9.91 1.82 5.65
CA ALA A 200 -10.73 0.93 4.86
C ALA A 200 -10.45 1.10 3.35
N PRO A 201 -10.82 0.11 2.51
CA PRO A 201 -10.97 0.33 1.07
C PRO A 201 -11.92 1.50 0.80
N LEU A 202 -11.61 2.31 -0.21
CA LEU A 202 -12.44 3.43 -0.62
C LEU A 202 -13.74 2.91 -1.26
N ASP A 203 -14.84 3.57 -0.95
CA ASP A 203 -16.06 3.40 -1.71
C ASP A 203 -15.91 4.00 -3.14
N PRO A 204 -16.83 3.73 -4.06
CA PRO A 204 -16.72 4.20 -5.45
C PRO A 204 -16.64 5.73 -5.58
N ALA A 205 -17.31 6.49 -4.73
CA ALA A 205 -17.30 7.95 -4.77
C ALA A 205 -15.96 8.50 -4.29
N ALA A 206 -15.49 8.06 -3.13
CA ALA A 206 -14.19 8.41 -2.59
C ALA A 206 -13.03 8.02 -3.52
N LEU A 207 -13.13 6.85 -4.17
CA LEU A 207 -12.16 6.40 -5.17
C LEU A 207 -12.12 7.36 -6.36
N GLN A 208 -13.28 7.76 -6.88
CA GLN A 208 -13.37 8.68 -8.00
C GLN A 208 -12.78 10.05 -7.66
N GLU A 209 -13.04 10.59 -6.47
CA GLU A 209 -12.45 11.84 -6.01
C GLU A 209 -10.92 11.74 -5.87
N ALA A 210 -10.42 10.63 -5.33
CA ALA A 210 -8.98 10.38 -5.21
C ALA A 210 -8.28 10.28 -6.57
N LEU A 211 -8.92 9.67 -7.56
CA LEU A 211 -8.43 9.58 -8.94
C LEU A 211 -8.42 10.96 -9.62
N ALA A 212 -9.48 11.73 -9.44
CA ALA A 212 -9.54 13.10 -9.99
C ALA A 212 -8.43 13.98 -9.42
N GLN A 213 -8.14 13.88 -8.12
CA GLN A 213 -7.03 14.60 -7.46
C GLN A 213 -5.65 14.19 -8.02
N ALA A 214 -5.50 12.94 -8.47
CA ALA A 214 -4.25 12.41 -9.05
C ALA A 214 -4.17 12.60 -10.58
N ASP A 215 -5.13 13.33 -11.19
CA ASP A 215 -5.26 13.47 -12.64
C ASP A 215 -5.24 12.13 -13.37
N ALA A 216 -5.92 11.12 -12.78
CA ALA A 216 -6.04 9.78 -13.29
C ALA A 216 -7.49 9.53 -13.74
N GLN A 217 -7.70 9.40 -15.04
CA GLN A 217 -9.04 9.19 -15.63
C GLN A 217 -9.12 7.81 -16.30
N THR A 218 -10.32 7.25 -16.37
CA THR A 218 -10.60 5.97 -17.02
C THR A 218 -11.96 5.98 -17.69
N ASP A 219 -12.05 5.33 -18.85
CA ASP A 219 -13.30 5.07 -19.55
C ASP A 219 -14.00 3.80 -19.04
N ALA A 220 -13.36 3.05 -18.14
CA ALA A 220 -13.87 1.78 -17.60
C ALA A 220 -13.86 1.76 -16.06
N PRO A 221 -14.68 2.62 -15.40
CA PRO A 221 -14.65 2.79 -13.94
C PRO A 221 -15.07 1.50 -13.19
N GLU A 222 -15.99 0.71 -13.73
CA GLU A 222 -16.42 -0.54 -13.11
C GLU A 222 -15.33 -1.61 -13.11
N ALA A 223 -14.63 -1.77 -14.25
CA ALA A 223 -13.49 -2.69 -14.37
C ALA A 223 -12.35 -2.26 -13.45
N LEU A 224 -12.07 -0.96 -13.38
CA LEU A 224 -11.06 -0.41 -12.47
C LEU A 224 -11.43 -0.68 -11.00
N ALA A 225 -12.68 -0.45 -10.60
CA ALA A 225 -13.16 -0.72 -9.25
C ALA A 225 -13.10 -2.23 -8.92
N ALA A 226 -13.40 -3.10 -9.88
CA ALA A 226 -13.30 -4.55 -9.74
C ALA A 226 -11.86 -5.02 -9.44
N LEU A 227 -10.87 -4.40 -10.08
CA LEU A 227 -9.47 -4.81 -9.97
C LEU A 227 -8.72 -4.11 -8.85
N SER A 228 -9.04 -2.84 -8.56
CA SER A 228 -8.37 -2.08 -7.51
C SER A 228 -8.87 -2.40 -6.11
N GLY A 229 -10.06 -2.98 -5.97
CA GLY A 229 -10.64 -3.33 -4.67
C GLY A 229 -10.75 -2.15 -3.70
N GLY A 230 -10.99 -0.94 -4.20
CA GLY A 230 -11.05 0.29 -3.39
C GLY A 230 -9.68 0.87 -3.01
N SER A 231 -8.60 0.42 -3.65
CA SER A 231 -7.26 0.98 -3.52
C SER A 231 -7.06 2.09 -4.56
N ALA A 232 -6.95 3.35 -4.13
CA ALA A 232 -6.61 4.46 -5.02
C ALA A 232 -5.22 4.28 -5.65
N GLY A 233 -4.27 3.78 -4.88
CA GLY A 233 -2.92 3.53 -5.36
C GLY A 233 -2.86 2.47 -6.47
N ASP A 234 -3.57 1.35 -6.30
CA ASP A 234 -3.63 0.31 -7.34
C ASP A 234 -4.44 0.79 -8.55
N ALA A 235 -5.50 1.56 -8.34
CA ALA A 235 -6.27 2.16 -9.43
C ALA A 235 -5.41 3.11 -10.29
N ILE A 236 -4.64 4.01 -9.67
CA ILE A 236 -3.72 4.90 -10.38
C ILE A 236 -2.67 4.08 -11.16
N ARG A 237 -2.09 3.06 -10.52
CA ARG A 237 -1.12 2.18 -11.18
C ARG A 237 -1.71 1.45 -12.38
N LEU A 238 -2.94 0.93 -12.25
CA LEU A 238 -3.66 0.28 -13.36
C LEU A 238 -3.89 1.23 -14.54
N ILE A 239 -4.28 2.49 -14.26
CA ILE A 239 -4.45 3.50 -15.31
C ILE A 239 -3.12 3.84 -15.98
N ARG A 240 -2.08 4.15 -15.20
CA ARG A 240 -0.79 4.63 -15.74
C ARG A 240 0.01 3.56 -16.47
N GLN A 241 -0.19 2.28 -16.14
CA GLN A 241 0.53 1.15 -16.73
C GLN A 241 -0.32 0.32 -17.70
N ASP A 242 -1.45 0.86 -18.17
CA ASP A 242 -2.38 0.17 -19.07
C ASP A 242 -2.84 -1.21 -18.54
N GLY A 243 -3.07 -1.26 -17.22
CA GLY A 243 -3.36 -2.50 -16.49
C GLY A 243 -4.69 -3.13 -16.86
N LEU A 244 -5.69 -2.33 -17.24
CA LEU A 244 -7.00 -2.85 -17.67
C LEU A 244 -6.86 -3.63 -18.98
N ALA A 245 -6.10 -3.11 -19.97
CA ALA A 245 -5.84 -3.81 -21.21
C ALA A 245 -4.97 -5.06 -20.98
N LEU A 246 -3.98 -5.00 -20.08
CA LEU A 246 -3.19 -6.15 -19.69
C LEU A 246 -4.04 -7.24 -19.04
N TYR A 247 -4.98 -6.86 -18.15
CA TYR A 247 -5.89 -7.82 -17.53
C TYR A 247 -6.82 -8.47 -18.55
N ALA A 248 -7.34 -7.69 -19.49
CA ALA A 248 -8.14 -8.23 -20.59
C ALA A 248 -7.36 -9.24 -21.45
N GLN A 249 -6.06 -8.99 -21.71
CA GLN A 249 -5.18 -9.96 -22.37
C GLN A 249 -5.01 -11.25 -21.55
N ILE A 250 -4.85 -11.15 -20.24
CA ILE A 250 -4.76 -12.31 -19.33
C ILE A 250 -6.05 -13.12 -19.33
N VAL A 251 -7.22 -12.46 -19.24
CA VAL A 251 -8.54 -13.12 -19.32
C VAL A 251 -8.72 -13.83 -20.66
N ALA A 252 -8.40 -13.16 -21.77
CA ALA A 252 -8.47 -13.76 -23.11
C ALA A 252 -7.53 -14.96 -23.27
N LEU A 253 -6.31 -14.89 -22.71
CA LEU A 253 -5.39 -16.04 -22.69
C LEU A 253 -5.98 -17.21 -21.89
N PHE A 254 -6.53 -16.96 -20.72
CA PHE A 254 -7.10 -18.00 -19.85
C PHE A 254 -8.46 -18.53 -20.33
N ASP A 255 -9.14 -17.84 -21.27
CA ASP A 255 -10.35 -18.38 -21.90
C ASP A 255 -10.03 -19.62 -22.75
N SER A 256 -8.80 -19.80 -23.20
CA SER A 256 -8.34 -21.01 -23.90
C SER A 256 -8.12 -22.24 -23.02
N LEU A 257 -8.18 -22.08 -21.67
CA LEU A 257 -7.99 -23.20 -20.73
C LEU A 257 -9.05 -24.32 -20.94
N PRO A 258 -8.69 -25.58 -20.81
CA PRO A 258 -7.49 -26.15 -20.19
C PRO A 258 -6.27 -26.32 -21.12
N ARG A 259 -6.26 -25.71 -22.30
CA ARG A 259 -5.10 -25.75 -23.23
C ARG A 259 -4.73 -24.33 -23.61
N LEU A 260 -3.66 -23.81 -23.00
CA LEU A 260 -3.19 -22.46 -23.27
C LEU A 260 -2.69 -22.28 -24.71
N ASP A 261 -3.02 -21.14 -25.30
CA ASP A 261 -2.40 -20.65 -26.53
C ASP A 261 -0.91 -20.37 -26.26
N ARG A 262 -0.03 -21.24 -26.79
CA ARG A 262 1.43 -21.17 -26.59
C ARG A 262 2.04 -19.87 -27.13
N PRO A 263 1.74 -19.44 -28.37
CA PRO A 263 2.19 -18.16 -28.90
C PRO A 263 1.78 -16.97 -28.03
N ALA A 264 0.54 -16.90 -27.60
CA ALA A 264 0.04 -15.81 -26.75
C ALA A 264 0.72 -15.82 -25.37
N THR A 265 0.94 -17.02 -24.79
CA THR A 265 1.66 -17.18 -23.51
C THR A 265 3.10 -16.69 -23.60
N LEU A 266 3.82 -17.05 -24.67
CA LEU A 266 5.20 -16.59 -24.92
C LEU A 266 5.25 -15.07 -25.09
N LYS A 267 4.33 -14.49 -25.86
CA LYS A 267 4.26 -13.03 -26.05
C LYS A 267 4.04 -12.28 -24.73
N LEU A 268 3.18 -12.80 -23.84
CA LEU A 268 2.96 -12.23 -22.51
C LEU A 268 4.25 -12.27 -21.67
N ALA A 269 4.96 -13.39 -21.69
CA ALA A 269 6.19 -13.60 -20.93
C ALA A 269 7.34 -12.72 -21.46
N GLU A 270 7.55 -12.66 -22.78
CA GLU A 270 8.59 -11.84 -23.41
C GLU A 270 8.40 -10.34 -23.15
N ALA A 271 7.15 -9.88 -23.10
CA ALA A 271 6.84 -8.49 -22.78
C ALA A 271 7.25 -8.05 -21.35
N CYS A 272 7.61 -8.99 -20.49
CA CYS A 272 8.06 -8.76 -19.12
C CYS A 272 9.60 -8.71 -18.99
N VAL A 273 10.35 -8.85 -20.09
CA VAL A 273 11.82 -8.94 -20.07
C VAL A 273 12.47 -7.55 -20.24
N GLY A 274 13.62 -7.36 -19.59
CA GLY A 274 14.45 -6.15 -19.69
C GLY A 274 13.94 -4.96 -18.89
N LYS A 275 14.68 -3.84 -18.91
CA LYS A 275 14.34 -2.63 -18.15
C LYS A 275 12.93 -2.09 -18.43
N PRO A 276 12.47 -2.01 -19.70
CA PRO A 276 11.09 -1.58 -19.99
C PRO A 276 10.03 -2.57 -19.46
N GLY A 277 10.39 -3.84 -19.33
CA GLY A 277 9.50 -4.91 -18.87
C GLY A 277 9.37 -5.02 -17.35
N GLU A 278 10.21 -4.37 -16.56
CA GLU A 278 10.23 -4.55 -15.10
C GLU A 278 8.92 -4.13 -14.41
N ALA A 279 8.39 -2.97 -14.78
CA ALA A 279 7.10 -2.50 -14.27
C ALA A 279 5.95 -3.41 -14.75
N ARG A 280 5.99 -3.80 -16.04
CA ARG A 280 5.02 -4.72 -16.63
C ARG A 280 5.07 -6.10 -15.98
N PHE A 281 6.26 -6.63 -15.67
CA PHE A 281 6.43 -7.90 -14.96
C PHE A 281 5.74 -7.86 -13.58
N ALA A 282 6.02 -6.82 -12.78
CA ALA A 282 5.39 -6.66 -11.48
C ALA A 282 3.85 -6.59 -11.58
N LEU A 283 3.34 -5.82 -12.54
CA LEU A 283 1.91 -5.70 -12.78
C LEU A 283 1.30 -7.02 -13.28
N THR A 284 1.96 -7.75 -14.18
CA THR A 284 1.49 -9.06 -14.68
C THR A 284 1.37 -10.07 -13.54
N LEU A 285 2.35 -10.13 -12.64
CA LEU A 285 2.29 -11.00 -11.46
C LEU A 285 1.07 -10.68 -10.59
N ASP A 286 0.85 -9.39 -10.29
CA ASP A 286 -0.26 -8.95 -9.46
C ASP A 286 -1.63 -9.23 -10.12
N LEU A 287 -1.74 -9.05 -11.44
CA LEU A 287 -2.99 -9.28 -12.18
C LEU A 287 -3.31 -10.77 -12.33
N ILE A 288 -2.30 -11.63 -12.52
CA ILE A 288 -2.49 -13.10 -12.48
C ILE A 288 -2.93 -13.53 -11.08
N ASP A 289 -2.28 -13.01 -10.03
CA ASP A 289 -2.67 -13.29 -8.63
C ASP A 289 -4.12 -12.85 -8.36
N THR A 290 -4.51 -11.66 -8.85
CA THR A 290 -5.88 -11.15 -8.76
C THR A 290 -6.87 -12.05 -9.50
N PHE A 291 -6.56 -12.50 -10.71
CA PHE A 291 -7.42 -13.41 -11.46
C PHE A 291 -7.65 -14.73 -10.70
N LEU A 292 -6.58 -15.32 -10.18
CA LEU A 292 -6.65 -16.58 -9.41
C LEU A 292 -7.48 -16.42 -8.13
N ALA A 293 -7.30 -15.30 -7.41
CA ALA A 293 -8.11 -15.00 -6.23
C ALA A 293 -9.60 -14.81 -6.57
N ARG A 294 -9.90 -14.20 -7.73
CA ARG A 294 -11.27 -14.05 -8.23
C ARG A 294 -11.87 -15.40 -8.65
N ALA A 295 -11.07 -16.28 -9.29
CA ALA A 295 -11.49 -17.63 -9.63
C ALA A 295 -11.84 -18.45 -8.37
N ALA A 296 -10.99 -18.41 -7.35
CA ALA A 296 -11.26 -19.08 -6.10
C ALA A 296 -12.54 -18.57 -5.40
N ARG A 297 -12.77 -17.24 -5.43
CA ARG A 297 -14.00 -16.65 -4.86
C ARG A 297 -15.24 -17.02 -5.65
N ALA A 298 -15.18 -17.06 -6.99
CA ALA A 298 -16.32 -17.35 -7.85
C ALA A 298 -16.90 -18.74 -7.57
N GLY A 299 -16.08 -19.74 -7.29
CA GLY A 299 -16.57 -21.07 -6.93
C GLY A 299 -17.27 -21.14 -5.57
N LEU A 300 -16.98 -20.20 -4.65
CA LEU A 300 -17.62 -20.15 -3.32
C LEU A 300 -18.80 -19.21 -3.27
N LEU A 301 -18.73 -18.06 -3.96
CA LEU A 301 -19.70 -16.96 -3.84
C LEU A 301 -20.53 -16.74 -5.10
N GLY A 302 -20.24 -17.49 -6.18
CA GLY A 302 -20.84 -17.28 -7.49
C GLY A 302 -20.12 -16.20 -8.31
N GLU A 303 -20.76 -15.79 -9.40
CA GLU A 303 -20.22 -14.78 -10.32
C GLU A 303 -19.95 -13.45 -9.60
N PRO A 304 -18.83 -12.77 -9.93
CA PRO A 304 -18.54 -11.48 -9.33
C PRO A 304 -19.52 -10.40 -9.80
N ASP A 305 -19.95 -9.52 -8.90
CA ASP A 305 -20.85 -8.39 -9.18
C ASP A 305 -20.29 -7.45 -10.26
N ARG A 306 -18.96 -7.35 -10.37
CA ARG A 306 -18.26 -6.51 -11.34
C ARG A 306 -17.16 -7.29 -12.03
N GLN A 307 -17.07 -7.13 -13.34
CA GLN A 307 -16.03 -7.76 -14.17
C GLN A 307 -14.85 -6.82 -14.35
N GLY A 308 -13.62 -7.35 -14.25
CA GLY A 308 -12.39 -6.64 -14.58
C GLY A 308 -12.09 -6.61 -16.08
N ALA A 309 -12.69 -7.54 -16.85
CA ALA A 309 -12.59 -7.59 -18.29
C ALA A 309 -13.81 -8.24 -18.92
N PRO A 310 -14.13 -7.96 -20.20
CA PRO A 310 -15.22 -8.62 -20.93
C PRO A 310 -15.08 -10.14 -20.93
N GLY A 311 -16.15 -10.85 -20.60
CA GLY A 311 -16.20 -12.31 -20.59
C GLY A 311 -15.61 -12.98 -19.35
N GLU A 312 -15.06 -12.22 -18.42
CA GLU A 312 -14.46 -12.76 -17.19
C GLU A 312 -15.45 -13.58 -16.37
N ALA A 313 -16.68 -13.11 -16.13
CA ALA A 313 -17.67 -13.81 -15.32
C ALA A 313 -17.95 -15.21 -15.88
N ARG A 314 -18.19 -15.32 -17.20
CA ARG A 314 -18.38 -16.61 -17.87
C ARG A 314 -17.17 -17.53 -17.72
N LEU A 315 -15.96 -16.97 -17.87
CA LEU A 315 -14.71 -17.73 -17.70
C LEU A 315 -14.59 -18.25 -16.27
N LEU A 316 -14.81 -17.41 -15.27
CA LEU A 316 -14.73 -17.78 -13.87
C LEU A 316 -15.77 -18.84 -13.48
N ALA A 317 -17.00 -18.72 -13.95
CA ALA A 317 -18.04 -19.74 -13.73
C ALA A 317 -17.67 -21.10 -14.34
N ARG A 318 -17.02 -21.10 -15.53
CA ARG A 318 -16.52 -22.32 -16.18
C ARG A 318 -15.33 -22.94 -15.43
N LEU A 319 -14.39 -22.12 -14.92
CA LEU A 319 -13.18 -22.60 -14.26
C LEU A 319 -13.40 -23.00 -12.79
N ALA A 320 -14.37 -22.39 -12.13
CA ALA A 320 -14.67 -22.64 -10.72
C ALA A 320 -16.18 -22.90 -10.51
N PRO A 321 -16.70 -24.04 -10.98
CA PRO A 321 -18.11 -24.37 -10.88
C PRO A 321 -18.59 -24.74 -9.47
N ASP A 322 -17.69 -25.05 -8.57
CA ASP A 322 -17.99 -25.53 -7.21
C ASP A 322 -16.88 -25.23 -6.20
N ASP A 323 -17.13 -25.56 -4.93
CA ASP A 323 -16.22 -25.38 -3.79
C ASP A 323 -14.88 -26.12 -3.98
N ARG A 324 -14.91 -27.30 -4.61
CA ARG A 324 -13.69 -28.10 -4.85
C ARG A 324 -12.78 -27.42 -5.87
N ALA A 325 -13.35 -26.88 -6.93
CA ALA A 325 -12.62 -26.08 -7.90
C ALA A 325 -12.10 -24.79 -7.26
N ALA A 326 -12.90 -24.11 -6.42
CA ALA A 326 -12.49 -22.93 -5.67
C ALA A 326 -11.25 -23.22 -4.81
N GLN A 327 -11.24 -24.34 -4.07
CA GLN A 327 -10.08 -24.75 -3.27
C GLN A 327 -8.85 -25.00 -4.14
N ALA A 328 -8.99 -25.66 -5.28
CA ALA A 328 -7.88 -25.91 -6.20
C ALA A 328 -7.29 -24.59 -6.74
N TRP A 329 -8.12 -23.59 -7.04
CA TRP A 329 -7.67 -22.25 -7.47
C TRP A 329 -7.00 -21.47 -6.33
N ALA A 330 -7.46 -21.57 -5.10
CA ALA A 330 -6.81 -20.97 -3.94
C ALA A 330 -5.42 -21.58 -3.70
N ASP A 331 -5.28 -22.90 -3.78
CA ASP A 331 -4.02 -23.61 -3.59
C ASP A 331 -2.99 -23.24 -4.68
N VAL A 332 -3.39 -23.20 -5.94
CA VAL A 332 -2.50 -22.78 -7.02
C VAL A 332 -2.12 -21.29 -6.89
N GLN A 333 -3.05 -20.43 -6.53
CA GLN A 333 -2.79 -19.00 -6.28
C GLN A 333 -1.69 -18.85 -5.21
N GLN A 334 -1.82 -19.48 -4.07
CA GLN A 334 -0.81 -19.42 -3.00
C GLN A 334 0.55 -19.97 -3.45
N SER A 335 0.56 -21.09 -4.17
CA SER A 335 1.78 -21.75 -4.64
C SER A 335 2.52 -20.91 -5.66
N VAL A 336 1.85 -20.46 -6.74
CA VAL A 336 2.50 -19.71 -7.82
C VAL A 336 2.95 -18.32 -7.38
N SER A 337 2.13 -17.61 -6.57
CA SER A 337 2.49 -16.30 -6.03
C SER A 337 3.70 -16.38 -5.10
N SER A 338 3.78 -17.41 -4.28
CA SER A 338 4.92 -17.66 -3.39
C SER A 338 6.21 -17.98 -4.17
N ARG A 339 6.12 -18.79 -5.25
CA ARG A 339 7.26 -19.10 -6.13
C ARG A 339 7.73 -17.87 -6.90
N ALA A 340 6.79 -17.12 -7.49
CA ALA A 340 7.11 -15.93 -8.26
C ALA A 340 7.81 -14.87 -7.41
N ARG A 341 7.32 -14.61 -6.18
CA ARG A 341 7.97 -13.68 -5.25
C ARG A 341 9.38 -14.12 -4.87
N ARG A 342 9.60 -15.42 -4.59
CA ARG A 342 10.93 -15.95 -4.31
C ARG A 342 11.85 -15.87 -5.53
N GLY A 343 11.36 -16.23 -6.71
CA GLY A 343 12.11 -16.12 -7.95
C GLY A 343 12.55 -14.69 -8.25
N ARG A 344 11.65 -13.73 -8.07
CA ARG A 344 11.96 -12.30 -8.18
C ARG A 344 13.04 -11.85 -7.18
N ALA A 345 12.97 -12.31 -5.94
CA ALA A 345 13.93 -11.95 -4.90
C ALA A 345 15.36 -12.44 -5.18
N VAL A 346 15.51 -13.51 -5.99
CA VAL A 346 16.81 -14.04 -6.42
C VAL A 346 17.13 -13.74 -7.90
N ASN A 347 16.42 -12.78 -8.49
CA ASN A 347 16.61 -12.29 -9.87
C ASN A 347 16.52 -13.39 -10.95
N LEU A 348 15.58 -14.33 -10.80
CA LEU A 348 15.29 -15.28 -11.88
C LEU A 348 14.71 -14.55 -13.09
N ASP A 349 14.88 -15.15 -14.27
CA ASP A 349 14.35 -14.63 -15.52
C ASP A 349 12.83 -14.39 -15.45
N PRO A 350 12.34 -13.16 -15.68
CA PRO A 350 10.93 -12.81 -15.65
C PRO A 350 10.07 -13.65 -16.59
N ALA A 351 10.54 -13.94 -17.79
CA ALA A 351 9.79 -14.74 -18.75
C ALA A 351 9.59 -16.17 -18.25
N ALA A 352 10.63 -16.78 -17.68
CA ALA A 352 10.56 -18.13 -17.11
C ALA A 352 9.55 -18.18 -15.94
N LEU A 353 9.50 -17.14 -15.11
CA LEU A 353 8.54 -17.07 -13.99
C LEU A 353 7.09 -16.95 -14.48
N ILE A 354 6.81 -16.14 -15.49
CA ILE A 354 5.46 -16.02 -16.08
C ILE A 354 5.05 -17.35 -16.74
N LEU A 355 5.96 -18.00 -17.47
CA LEU A 355 5.69 -19.30 -18.06
C LEU A 355 5.39 -20.38 -17.02
N ASP A 356 6.16 -20.45 -15.93
CA ASP A 356 5.92 -21.38 -14.82
C ASP A 356 4.53 -21.18 -14.19
N MET A 357 4.12 -19.91 -13.98
CA MET A 357 2.79 -19.58 -13.51
C MET A 357 1.71 -20.07 -14.46
N CYS A 358 1.81 -19.74 -15.75
CA CYS A 358 0.86 -20.14 -16.79
C CYS A 358 0.73 -21.66 -16.91
N LEU A 359 1.85 -22.40 -16.86
CA LEU A 359 1.85 -23.87 -16.89
C LEU A 359 1.18 -24.46 -15.65
N SER A 360 1.41 -23.89 -14.49
CA SER A 360 0.77 -24.35 -13.24
C SER A 360 -0.75 -24.11 -13.27
N ILE A 361 -1.19 -22.99 -13.84
CA ILE A 361 -2.59 -22.65 -14.07
C ILE A 361 -3.23 -23.64 -15.05
N GLU A 362 -2.57 -23.93 -16.18
CA GLU A 362 -3.03 -24.91 -17.16
C GLU A 362 -3.23 -26.30 -16.57
N GLN A 363 -2.24 -26.78 -15.79
CA GLN A 363 -2.34 -28.07 -15.10
C GLN A 363 -3.50 -28.12 -14.08
N THR A 364 -3.74 -27.01 -13.39
CA THR A 364 -4.88 -26.93 -12.46
C THR A 364 -6.21 -26.93 -13.18
N ALA A 365 -6.33 -26.17 -14.27
CA ALA A 365 -7.53 -26.16 -15.11
C ALA A 365 -7.84 -27.56 -15.69
N ALA A 366 -6.82 -28.28 -16.14
CA ALA A 366 -6.98 -29.66 -16.63
C ALA A 366 -7.46 -30.64 -15.55
N ARG A 367 -6.95 -30.50 -14.32
CA ARG A 367 -7.40 -31.32 -13.17
C ARG A 367 -8.85 -31.00 -12.78
N VAL A 368 -9.20 -29.73 -12.72
CA VAL A 368 -10.58 -29.30 -12.40
C VAL A 368 -11.56 -29.79 -13.47
N ALA A 369 -11.20 -29.70 -14.76
CA ALA A 369 -12.05 -30.16 -15.85
C ALA A 369 -12.22 -31.69 -15.91
N ALA A 370 -11.33 -32.47 -15.30
CA ALA A 370 -11.36 -33.93 -15.25
C ALA A 370 -12.08 -34.50 -14.02
N SER A 371 -12.42 -33.65 -13.07
CA SER A 371 -13.07 -34.03 -11.81
C SER A 371 -14.57 -33.77 -11.80
#